data_73f06be030e3020d0a69cff525b760c6
#
_entry.id   73f06be030e3020d0a69cff525b760c6
#
_cell.length_a   1.000
_cell.length_b   1.000
_cell.length_c   1.000
_cell.angle_alpha   90.00
_cell.angle_beta   90.00
_cell.angle_gamma   90.00
#
_symmetry.space_group_name_H-M   'P 1'
#
loop_
_entity.id
_entity.type
_entity.pdbx_description
1 polymer ?
#
loop_
_entity_poly.entity_id
_entity_poly.type
_entity_poly.pdbx_seq_one_letter_code
_entity_poly.pdbx_strand_id
1 'polypeptide(L)'
;MNNRSHRSRDLMSLLIGIGCVLLVLFIGSFTRFRADLTSEKRYTLTPATVELMDSLKDVVFLKVYLSGELPADLRKLSESTRELLDEMRVHNPDLLQYEFVDPSAAPDEKSRMQNYAKLQEEKLEYTSIRTKEKGAESERIIWPCAMLNYRGKSQPLQLLRTQFRTPDADMVNRSINNLEFEVASAIRKITSDFRPRVAFLEGQGELDELSTKDLENALREQYDVSRVRIDGRIGALSDKVEGGRYRANRFEALIIAKPDSAFSEKDAYILDQFIMNGGRVLWAVDAMNANLDSLRVKQYSIATPLELGID
;
A
#
# COMPACT_ATOMS: atom_id res chain seq x y z
N MET A 1 -17.07 -73.33 -13.14
CA MET A 1 -15.88 -72.97 -12.35
C MET A 1 -15.29 -71.64 -12.81
N ASN A 2 -15.95 -70.50 -12.68
CA ASN A 2 -15.36 -69.20 -13.13
C ASN A 2 -15.67 -67.98 -12.26
N ASN A 3 -16.21 -68.19 -11.04
CA ASN A 3 -16.65 -67.07 -10.19
C ASN A 3 -15.51 -66.49 -9.26
N ARG A 4 -14.37 -67.18 -9.15
CA ARG A 4 -13.24 -66.71 -8.34
C ARG A 4 -12.33 -65.69 -9.06
N SER A 5 -12.22 -65.78 -10.38
CA SER A 5 -11.36 -64.84 -11.16
C SER A 5 -12.00 -63.44 -11.32
N HIS A 6 -13.32 -63.35 -11.31
CA HIS A 6 -14.03 -62.06 -11.37
C HIS A 6 -13.94 -61.31 -10.04
N ARG A 7 -14.13 -62.00 -8.92
CA ARG A 7 -13.99 -61.39 -7.58
C ARG A 7 -12.60 -60.87 -7.27
N SER A 8 -11.54 -61.56 -7.72
CA SER A 8 -10.17 -61.05 -7.54
C SER A 8 -9.85 -59.85 -8.41
N ARG A 9 -10.40 -59.75 -9.63
CA ARG A 9 -10.24 -58.55 -10.48
C ARG A 9 -11.04 -57.36 -9.95
N ASP A 10 -12.25 -57.60 -9.45
CA ASP A 10 -13.10 -56.55 -8.84
C ASP A 10 -12.45 -56.00 -7.55
N LEU A 11 -11.85 -56.90 -6.75
CA LEU A 11 -11.11 -56.50 -5.55
C LEU A 11 -9.84 -55.71 -5.89
N MET A 12 -9.16 -56.08 -6.95
CA MET A 12 -7.95 -55.40 -7.42
C MET A 12 -8.27 -54.01 -8.01
N SER A 13 -9.37 -53.88 -8.76
CA SER A 13 -9.82 -52.60 -9.28
C SER A 13 -10.30 -51.67 -8.16
N LEU A 14 -10.93 -52.20 -7.12
CA LEU A 14 -11.31 -51.45 -5.92
C LEU A 14 -10.09 -50.93 -5.14
N LEU A 15 -9.08 -51.76 -4.93
CA LEU A 15 -7.82 -51.37 -4.29
C LEU A 15 -7.06 -50.30 -5.08
N ILE A 16 -7.03 -50.43 -6.42
CA ILE A 16 -6.41 -49.40 -7.28
C ILE A 16 -7.21 -48.09 -7.19
N GLY A 17 -8.54 -48.16 -7.21
CA GLY A 17 -9.39 -46.97 -7.03
C GLY A 17 -9.16 -46.25 -5.70
N ILE A 18 -9.10 -47.00 -4.59
CA ILE A 18 -8.78 -46.43 -3.28
C ILE A 18 -7.35 -45.84 -3.28
N GLY A 19 -6.38 -46.54 -3.88
CA GLY A 19 -5.00 -46.05 -4.01
C GLY A 19 -4.92 -44.74 -4.80
N CYS A 20 -5.67 -44.60 -5.90
CA CYS A 20 -5.75 -43.35 -6.66
C CYS A 20 -6.37 -42.21 -5.85
N VAL A 21 -7.45 -42.46 -5.11
CA VAL A 21 -8.08 -41.46 -4.24
C VAL A 21 -7.13 -41.00 -3.14
N LEU A 22 -6.44 -41.94 -2.48
CA LEU A 22 -5.44 -41.61 -1.44
C LEU A 22 -4.25 -40.83 -2.03
N LEU A 23 -3.83 -41.16 -3.25
CA LEU A 23 -2.76 -40.44 -3.96
C LEU A 23 -3.16 -39.00 -4.31
N VAL A 24 -4.39 -38.81 -4.79
CA VAL A 24 -4.94 -37.47 -5.04
C VAL A 24 -5.05 -36.64 -3.75
N LEU A 25 -5.54 -37.25 -2.66
CA LEU A 25 -5.60 -36.59 -1.37
C LEU A 25 -4.22 -36.27 -0.82
N PHE A 26 -3.23 -37.17 -1.02
CA PHE A 26 -1.84 -36.95 -0.63
C PHE A 26 -1.18 -35.83 -1.43
N ILE A 27 -1.35 -35.81 -2.76
CA ILE A 27 -0.86 -34.72 -3.61
C ILE A 27 -1.57 -33.39 -3.24
N GLY A 28 -2.89 -33.42 -2.99
CA GLY A 28 -3.67 -32.28 -2.56
C GLY A 28 -3.23 -31.71 -1.21
N SER A 29 -2.71 -32.54 -0.29
CA SER A 29 -2.18 -32.10 0.99
C SER A 29 -0.81 -31.40 0.88
N PHE A 30 -0.04 -31.71 -0.16
CA PHE A 30 1.26 -31.06 -0.46
C PHE A 30 1.13 -29.78 -1.26
N THR A 31 0.13 -29.71 -2.14
CA THR A 31 -0.17 -28.51 -2.93
C THR A 31 -1.16 -27.66 -2.15
N ARG A 32 -0.67 -26.60 -1.48
CA ARG A 32 -1.52 -25.54 -0.91
C ARG A 32 -2.14 -24.72 -2.05
N PHE A 33 -2.79 -25.39 -3.00
CA PHE A 33 -3.45 -24.73 -4.11
C PHE A 33 -4.76 -24.11 -3.61
N ARG A 34 -4.71 -22.85 -3.22
CA ARG A 34 -5.91 -22.04 -2.96
C ARG A 34 -6.38 -21.46 -4.28
N ALA A 35 -7.39 -22.06 -4.89
CA ALA A 35 -8.10 -21.44 -6.00
C ALA A 35 -9.07 -20.41 -5.43
N ASP A 36 -8.79 -19.14 -5.65
CA ASP A 36 -9.75 -18.06 -5.35
C ASP A 36 -10.88 -18.13 -6.40
N LEU A 37 -12.03 -18.66 -5.97
CA LEU A 37 -13.24 -18.79 -6.80
C LEU A 37 -14.13 -17.54 -6.73
N THR A 38 -13.68 -16.47 -6.04
CA THR A 38 -14.43 -15.22 -5.99
C THR A 38 -14.24 -14.42 -7.28
N SER A 39 -15.30 -13.84 -7.81
CA SER A 39 -15.25 -13.02 -9.02
C SER A 39 -14.37 -11.76 -8.84
N GLU A 40 -14.13 -11.33 -7.62
CA GLU A 40 -13.39 -10.11 -7.26
C GLU A 40 -11.94 -10.39 -6.83
N LYS A 41 -11.48 -11.66 -6.84
CA LYS A 41 -10.11 -12.07 -6.41
C LYS A 41 -9.68 -11.45 -5.07
N ARG A 42 -10.59 -11.33 -4.12
CA ARG A 42 -10.37 -10.67 -2.82
C ARG A 42 -9.30 -11.34 -1.96
N TYR A 43 -8.95 -12.58 -2.26
CA TYR A 43 -7.98 -13.39 -1.52
C TYR A 43 -6.69 -13.63 -2.32
N THR A 44 -6.46 -12.87 -3.39
CA THR A 44 -5.25 -12.97 -4.20
C THR A 44 -4.45 -11.67 -4.06
N LEU A 45 -3.25 -11.76 -3.48
CA LEU A 45 -2.36 -10.63 -3.35
C LEU A 45 -1.95 -10.07 -4.72
N THR A 46 -1.74 -8.76 -4.77
CA THR A 46 -1.18 -8.14 -5.97
C THR A 46 0.27 -8.61 -6.19
N PRO A 47 0.74 -8.69 -7.45
CA PRO A 47 2.12 -9.08 -7.74
C PRO A 47 3.16 -8.23 -7.00
N ALA A 48 2.88 -6.94 -6.80
CA ALA A 48 3.74 -6.03 -6.06
C ALA A 48 3.85 -6.38 -4.57
N THR A 49 2.76 -6.87 -3.97
CA THR A 49 2.75 -7.33 -2.57
C THR A 49 3.50 -8.65 -2.43
N VAL A 50 3.35 -9.57 -3.38
CA VAL A 50 4.10 -10.84 -3.41
C VAL A 50 5.59 -10.55 -3.50
N GLU A 51 6.03 -9.71 -4.46
CA GLU A 51 7.43 -9.30 -4.61
C GLU A 51 7.99 -8.64 -3.33
N LEU A 52 7.16 -7.83 -2.67
CA LEU A 52 7.54 -7.23 -1.38
C LEU A 52 7.78 -8.31 -0.31
N MET A 53 6.89 -9.30 -0.20
CA MET A 53 7.05 -10.39 0.77
C MET A 53 8.30 -11.23 0.47
N ASP A 54 8.55 -11.55 -0.79
CA ASP A 54 9.73 -12.31 -1.22
C ASP A 54 11.04 -11.53 -1.00
N SER A 55 10.98 -10.20 -0.99
CA SER A 55 12.14 -9.30 -0.79
C SER A 55 12.53 -9.07 0.67
N LEU A 56 11.72 -9.53 1.64
CA LEU A 56 12.00 -9.35 3.07
C LEU A 56 13.34 -10.00 3.45
N LYS A 57 14.13 -9.30 4.27
CA LYS A 57 15.46 -9.74 4.73
C LYS A 57 15.51 -10.07 6.21
N ASP A 58 14.48 -9.70 6.95
CA ASP A 58 14.38 -9.90 8.39
C ASP A 58 12.92 -9.93 8.83
N VAL A 59 12.66 -10.32 10.06
CA VAL A 59 11.31 -10.47 10.59
C VAL A 59 10.60 -9.13 10.67
N VAL A 60 9.45 -9.04 10.02
CA VAL A 60 8.44 -7.99 10.22
C VAL A 60 7.39 -8.54 11.18
N PHE A 61 7.25 -7.89 12.33
CA PHE A 61 6.26 -8.28 13.33
C PHE A 61 5.14 -7.24 13.40
N LEU A 62 3.89 -7.69 13.21
CA LEU A 62 2.70 -6.85 13.32
C LEU A 62 1.93 -7.16 14.59
N LYS A 63 1.73 -6.16 15.42
CA LYS A 63 0.86 -6.23 16.58
C LYS A 63 -0.44 -5.50 16.27
N VAL A 64 -1.52 -6.26 16.04
CA VAL A 64 -2.83 -5.75 15.64
C VAL A 64 -3.70 -5.56 16.86
N TYR A 65 -4.16 -4.33 17.11
CA TYR A 65 -4.95 -4.01 18.29
C TYR A 65 -6.48 -4.08 18.05
N LEU A 66 -6.89 -4.43 16.84
CA LEU A 66 -8.28 -4.60 16.47
C LEU A 66 -8.76 -6.01 16.89
N SER A 67 -8.95 -6.21 18.19
CA SER A 67 -9.33 -7.49 18.82
C SER A 67 -10.28 -7.25 20.00
N GLY A 68 -10.87 -8.31 20.52
CA GLY A 68 -11.80 -8.28 21.64
C GLY A 68 -13.27 -8.26 21.19
N GLU A 69 -14.14 -7.67 22.00
CA GLU A 69 -15.57 -7.53 21.67
C GLU A 69 -15.80 -6.38 20.68
N LEU A 70 -15.90 -6.72 19.42
CA LEU A 70 -16.07 -5.76 18.33
C LEU A 70 -17.51 -5.75 17.79
N PRO A 71 -18.06 -4.57 17.43
CA PRO A 71 -19.27 -4.50 16.60
C PRO A 71 -19.09 -5.23 15.26
N ALA A 72 -20.21 -5.60 14.63
CA ALA A 72 -20.22 -6.44 13.42
C ALA A 72 -19.30 -5.91 12.31
N ASP A 73 -19.34 -4.60 12.03
CA ASP A 73 -18.55 -3.99 10.97
C ASP A 73 -17.04 -4.02 11.29
N LEU A 74 -16.64 -3.68 12.51
CA LEU A 74 -15.24 -3.73 12.92
C LEU A 74 -14.72 -5.16 13.08
N ARG A 75 -15.59 -6.12 13.44
CA ARG A 75 -15.26 -7.54 13.40
C ARG A 75 -14.92 -7.99 11.99
N LYS A 76 -15.71 -7.56 10.99
CA LYS A 76 -15.42 -7.83 9.58
C LYS A 76 -14.07 -7.28 9.17
N LEU A 77 -13.71 -6.05 9.59
CA LEU A 77 -12.37 -5.48 9.33
C LEU A 77 -11.27 -6.29 10.00
N SER A 78 -11.46 -6.72 11.26
CA SER A 78 -10.52 -7.57 11.98
C SER A 78 -10.29 -8.93 11.29
N GLU A 79 -11.38 -9.58 10.84
CA GLU A 79 -11.34 -10.84 10.10
C GLU A 79 -10.63 -10.66 8.76
N SER A 80 -10.98 -9.62 7.98
CA SER A 80 -10.31 -9.32 6.70
C SER A 80 -8.82 -9.00 6.89
N THR A 81 -8.46 -8.33 7.99
CA THR A 81 -7.05 -8.08 8.32
C THR A 81 -6.31 -9.39 8.60
N ARG A 82 -6.92 -10.31 9.33
CA ARG A 82 -6.35 -11.62 9.61
C ARG A 82 -6.16 -12.44 8.35
N GLU A 83 -7.18 -12.51 7.50
CA GLU A 83 -7.14 -13.22 6.23
C GLU A 83 -6.03 -12.69 5.30
N LEU A 84 -5.90 -11.37 5.20
CA LEU A 84 -4.82 -10.73 4.43
C LEU A 84 -3.43 -11.10 4.99
N LEU A 85 -3.25 -10.99 6.30
CA LEU A 85 -1.96 -11.31 6.94
C LEU A 85 -1.62 -12.81 6.84
N ASP A 86 -2.62 -13.69 6.89
CA ASP A 86 -2.44 -15.12 6.64
C ASP A 86 -1.99 -15.39 5.20
N GLU A 87 -2.59 -14.72 4.22
CA GLU A 87 -2.21 -14.84 2.81
C GLU A 87 -0.79 -14.30 2.55
N MET A 88 -0.46 -13.13 3.10
CA MET A 88 0.90 -12.59 3.03
C MET A 88 1.93 -13.55 3.68
N ARG A 89 1.57 -14.17 4.81
CA ARG A 89 2.45 -15.11 5.53
C ARG A 89 2.68 -16.41 4.75
N VAL A 90 1.79 -16.81 3.86
CA VAL A 90 2.01 -17.98 2.97
C VAL A 90 3.24 -17.78 2.09
N HIS A 91 3.50 -16.54 1.63
CA HIS A 91 4.66 -16.23 0.79
C HIS A 91 5.97 -16.19 1.60
N ASN A 92 5.93 -15.74 2.85
CA ASN A 92 7.11 -15.70 3.70
C ASN A 92 6.79 -16.03 5.16
N PRO A 93 6.62 -17.32 5.51
CA PRO A 93 6.13 -17.75 6.82
C PRO A 93 7.09 -17.46 7.97
N ASP A 94 8.39 -17.37 7.68
CA ASP A 94 9.42 -17.16 8.70
C ASP A 94 9.63 -15.67 9.00
N LEU A 95 9.44 -14.80 8.01
CA LEU A 95 9.76 -13.38 8.11
C LEU A 95 8.53 -12.48 8.31
N LEU A 96 7.30 -12.97 8.11
CA LEU A 96 6.09 -12.24 8.47
C LEU A 96 5.40 -12.89 9.66
N GLN A 97 5.42 -12.19 10.78
CA GLN A 97 4.77 -12.63 12.02
C GLN A 97 3.76 -11.60 12.49
N TYR A 98 2.67 -12.04 13.07
CA TYR A 98 1.68 -11.12 13.64
C TYR A 98 0.96 -11.72 14.84
N GLU A 99 0.43 -10.84 15.70
CA GLU A 99 -0.47 -11.19 16.80
C GLU A 99 -1.63 -10.20 16.88
N PHE A 100 -2.80 -10.69 17.34
CA PHE A 100 -3.94 -9.86 17.67
C PHE A 100 -4.04 -9.71 19.17
N VAL A 101 -4.04 -8.47 19.65
CA VAL A 101 -4.05 -8.13 21.07
C VAL A 101 -5.23 -7.21 21.35
N ASP A 102 -6.01 -7.56 22.36
CA ASP A 102 -7.06 -6.67 22.88
C ASP A 102 -6.47 -5.73 23.94
N PRO A 103 -6.32 -4.42 23.65
CA PRO A 103 -5.77 -3.48 24.62
C PRO A 103 -6.69 -3.24 25.82
N SER A 104 -7.97 -3.63 25.70
CA SER A 104 -8.95 -3.53 26.79
C SER A 104 -8.91 -4.69 27.78
N ALA A 105 -8.25 -5.79 27.42
CA ALA A 105 -8.15 -7.00 28.23
C ALA A 105 -7.14 -6.85 29.40
N ALA A 106 -7.28 -5.78 30.17
CA ALA A 106 -6.49 -5.57 31.38
C ALA A 106 -7.28 -5.96 32.64
N PRO A 107 -6.63 -6.47 33.70
CA PRO A 107 -7.31 -6.95 34.91
C PRO A 107 -7.98 -5.81 35.68
N ASP A 108 -7.52 -4.60 35.57
CA ASP A 108 -8.04 -3.42 36.24
C ASP A 108 -8.11 -2.19 35.30
N GLU A 109 -8.91 -1.20 35.71
CA GLU A 109 -9.12 0.03 34.95
C GLU A 109 -7.84 0.86 34.81
N LYS A 110 -7.00 0.88 35.85
CA LYS A 110 -5.74 1.63 35.84
C LYS A 110 -4.77 1.09 34.78
N SER A 111 -4.60 -0.23 34.73
CA SER A 111 -3.77 -0.90 33.73
C SER A 111 -4.32 -0.71 32.33
N ARG A 112 -5.64 -0.72 32.14
CA ARG A 112 -6.28 -0.44 30.86
C ARG A 112 -6.00 0.99 30.39
N MET A 113 -6.12 1.99 31.27
CA MET A 113 -5.80 3.38 30.94
C MET A 113 -4.31 3.58 30.62
N GLN A 114 -3.43 2.87 31.32
CA GLN A 114 -1.99 2.89 31.00
C GLN A 114 -1.70 2.31 29.61
N ASN A 115 -2.37 1.20 29.25
CA ASN A 115 -2.24 0.63 27.89
C ASN A 115 -2.70 1.64 26.82
N TYR A 116 -3.84 2.31 27.05
CA TYR A 116 -4.36 3.31 26.11
C TYR A 116 -3.42 4.52 25.99
N ALA A 117 -2.90 5.03 27.12
CA ALA A 117 -1.95 6.13 27.08
C ALA A 117 -0.69 5.76 26.28
N LYS A 118 -0.16 4.56 26.47
CA LYS A 118 1.00 4.06 25.71
C LYS A 118 0.72 3.99 24.20
N LEU A 119 -0.47 3.50 23.79
CA LEU A 119 -0.84 3.45 22.38
C LEU A 119 -0.94 4.86 21.76
N GLN A 120 -1.44 5.84 22.52
CA GLN A 120 -1.49 7.23 22.07
C GLN A 120 -0.09 7.86 21.95
N GLU A 121 0.82 7.57 22.87
CA GLU A 121 2.22 7.99 22.78
C GLU A 121 2.89 7.42 21.52
N GLU A 122 2.54 6.19 21.13
CA GLU A 122 2.96 5.53 19.90
C GLU A 122 2.26 6.05 18.64
N LYS A 123 1.46 7.12 18.73
CA LYS A 123 0.69 7.76 17.64
C LYS A 123 -0.36 6.85 17.00
N LEU A 124 -0.90 5.93 17.77
CA LEU A 124 -2.04 5.12 17.35
C LEU A 124 -3.34 5.85 17.71
N GLU A 125 -4.31 5.77 16.81
CA GLU A 125 -5.59 6.44 17.00
C GLU A 125 -6.69 5.43 17.36
N TYR A 126 -7.55 5.82 18.26
CA TYR A 126 -8.73 5.04 18.64
C TYR A 126 -10.01 5.63 18.06
N THR A 127 -11.05 4.83 18.02
CA THR A 127 -12.41 5.28 17.76
C THR A 127 -13.31 4.94 18.93
N SER A 128 -14.29 5.80 19.24
CA SER A 128 -15.29 5.51 20.24
C SER A 128 -16.61 5.12 19.59
N ILE A 129 -17.24 4.08 20.10
CA ILE A 129 -18.53 3.61 19.62
C ILE A 129 -19.52 3.60 20.78
N ARG A 130 -20.68 4.24 20.56
CA ARG A 130 -21.79 4.18 21.50
C ARG A 130 -22.62 2.93 21.23
N THR A 131 -22.65 2.04 22.20
CA THR A 131 -23.49 0.84 22.20
C THR A 131 -24.61 0.99 23.21
N LYS A 132 -25.83 0.61 22.80
CA LYS A 132 -26.96 0.51 23.74
C LYS A 132 -27.04 -0.92 24.24
N GLU A 133 -26.53 -1.17 25.43
CA GLU A 133 -26.70 -2.45 26.10
C GLU A 133 -27.71 -2.31 27.25
N LYS A 134 -28.77 -3.11 27.21
CA LYS A 134 -29.81 -3.19 28.26
C LYS A 134 -30.42 -1.85 28.72
N GLY A 135 -30.55 -0.89 27.77
CA GLY A 135 -31.14 0.42 28.06
C GLY A 135 -30.17 1.48 28.58
N ALA A 136 -28.91 1.15 28.80
CA ALA A 136 -27.86 2.11 29.12
C ALA A 136 -26.97 2.37 27.88
N GLU A 137 -26.63 3.64 27.64
CA GLU A 137 -25.62 3.99 26.65
C GLU A 137 -24.24 3.76 27.27
N SER A 138 -23.45 2.87 26.67
CA SER A 138 -22.04 2.69 27.03
C SER A 138 -21.16 3.13 25.86
N GLU A 139 -20.13 3.89 26.16
CA GLU A 139 -19.10 4.26 25.19
C GLU A 139 -17.94 3.27 25.29
N ARG A 140 -17.59 2.66 24.16
CA ARG A 140 -16.49 1.68 24.07
C ARG A 140 -15.39 2.23 23.18
N ILE A 141 -14.17 2.23 23.70
CA ILE A 141 -12.95 2.61 22.96
C ILE A 141 -12.43 1.39 22.20
N ILE A 142 -12.23 1.55 20.90
CA ILE A 142 -11.70 0.50 20.02
C ILE A 142 -10.46 1.06 19.29
N TRP A 143 -9.45 0.21 19.11
CA TRP A 143 -8.18 0.56 18.47
C TRP A 143 -8.06 -0.13 17.11
N PRO A 144 -8.61 0.47 16.03
CA PRO A 144 -8.53 -0.10 14.68
C PRO A 144 -7.17 0.18 14.03
N CYS A 145 -6.11 -0.32 14.65
CA CYS A 145 -4.74 -0.02 14.30
C CYS A 145 -3.80 -1.21 14.56
N ALA A 146 -2.60 -1.11 14.01
CA ALA A 146 -1.52 -2.05 14.27
C ALA A 146 -0.19 -1.31 14.46
N MET A 147 0.76 -1.95 15.14
CA MET A 147 2.15 -1.52 15.22
C MET A 147 3.02 -2.51 14.46
N LEU A 148 3.76 -2.02 13.48
CA LEU A 148 4.78 -2.79 12.78
C LEU A 148 6.13 -2.58 13.44
N ASN A 149 6.88 -3.66 13.61
CA ASN A 149 8.23 -3.63 14.14
C ASN A 149 9.18 -4.34 13.18
N TYR A 150 10.32 -3.72 12.89
CA TYR A 150 11.36 -4.25 12.01
C TYR A 150 12.72 -3.72 12.43
N ARG A 151 13.66 -4.60 12.80
CA ARG A 151 15.05 -4.22 13.18
C ARG A 151 15.11 -3.05 14.18
N GLY A 152 14.24 -3.07 15.20
CA GLY A 152 14.19 -2.00 16.21
C GLY A 152 13.52 -0.70 15.78
N LYS A 153 13.05 -0.59 14.53
CA LYS A 153 12.17 0.48 14.07
C LYS A 153 10.73 0.11 14.36
N SER A 154 9.89 1.09 14.70
CA SER A 154 8.44 0.92 14.88
C SER A 154 7.69 1.87 13.97
N GLN A 155 6.61 1.38 13.35
CA GLN A 155 5.76 2.13 12.43
C GLN A 155 4.29 1.91 12.78
N PRO A 156 3.55 2.97 13.16
CA PRO A 156 2.11 2.87 13.36
C PRO A 156 1.37 2.67 12.03
N LEU A 157 0.35 1.85 12.04
CA LEU A 157 -0.55 1.59 10.91
C LEU A 157 -1.99 1.75 11.36
N GLN A 158 -2.73 2.67 10.76
CA GLN A 158 -4.15 2.83 10.98
C GLN A 158 -4.93 1.96 9.99
N LEU A 159 -5.70 1.00 10.50
CA LEU A 159 -6.50 0.08 9.69
C LEU A 159 -7.84 0.67 9.27
N LEU A 160 -8.37 1.62 10.06
CA LEU A 160 -9.58 2.35 9.78
C LEU A 160 -9.25 3.84 9.70
N ARG A 161 -9.43 4.44 8.53
CA ARG A 161 -9.30 5.90 8.37
C ARG A 161 -10.61 6.58 8.72
N THR A 162 -10.69 7.13 9.92
CA THR A 162 -11.84 7.93 10.36
C THR A 162 -11.56 9.41 10.13
N GLN A 163 -12.42 10.07 9.36
CA GLN A 163 -12.48 11.52 9.31
C GLN A 163 -13.66 11.98 10.16
N PHE A 164 -13.43 12.34 11.42
CA PHE A 164 -14.35 13.07 12.31
C PHE A 164 -15.77 12.50 12.57
N ARG A 165 -16.06 11.22 12.30
CA ARG A 165 -17.38 10.61 12.54
C ARG A 165 -17.25 9.18 13.10
N THR A 166 -18.32 8.73 13.74
CA THR A 166 -18.47 7.31 14.08
C THR A 166 -18.32 6.47 12.80
N PRO A 167 -17.56 5.37 12.84
CA PRO A 167 -17.40 4.50 11.68
C PRO A 167 -18.75 4.01 11.17
N ASP A 168 -19.00 4.16 9.89
CA ASP A 168 -20.13 3.59 9.19
C ASP A 168 -19.70 2.38 8.33
N ALA A 169 -20.66 1.58 7.87
CA ALA A 169 -20.39 0.39 7.08
C ALA A 169 -19.62 0.71 5.77
N ASP A 170 -19.87 1.85 5.16
CA ASP A 170 -19.19 2.28 3.93
C ASP A 170 -17.73 2.64 4.19
N MET A 171 -17.43 3.26 5.31
CA MET A 171 -16.06 3.57 5.73
C MET A 171 -15.27 2.29 6.01
N VAL A 172 -15.88 1.34 6.70
CA VAL A 172 -15.28 0.02 6.97
C VAL A 172 -15.03 -0.73 5.66
N ASN A 173 -16.00 -0.78 4.75
CA ASN A 173 -15.84 -1.44 3.44
C ASN A 173 -14.72 -0.79 2.60
N ARG A 174 -14.61 0.54 2.59
CA ARG A 174 -13.49 1.25 1.94
C ARG A 174 -12.15 0.89 2.57
N SER A 175 -12.08 0.80 3.90
CA SER A 175 -10.87 0.41 4.61
C SER A 175 -10.46 -1.03 4.27
N ILE A 176 -11.42 -1.96 4.18
CA ILE A 176 -11.17 -3.35 3.76
C ILE A 176 -10.63 -3.40 2.32
N ASN A 177 -11.20 -2.63 1.40
CA ASN A 177 -10.76 -2.61 0.01
C ASN A 177 -9.34 -2.05 -0.16
N ASN A 178 -8.90 -1.16 0.73
CA ASN A 178 -7.57 -0.56 0.71
C ASN A 178 -6.56 -1.27 1.63
N LEU A 179 -6.98 -2.31 2.36
CA LEU A 179 -6.21 -2.92 3.43
C LEU A 179 -4.86 -3.48 2.95
N GLU A 180 -4.85 -4.17 1.80
CA GLU A 180 -3.61 -4.70 1.21
C GLU A 180 -2.61 -3.57 0.92
N PHE A 181 -3.09 -2.50 0.30
CA PHE A 181 -2.25 -1.34 -0.02
C PHE A 181 -1.67 -0.69 1.25
N GLU A 182 -2.48 -0.48 2.28
CA GLU A 182 -2.05 0.16 3.54
C GLU A 182 -1.02 -0.71 4.27
N VAL A 183 -1.26 -2.03 4.38
CA VAL A 183 -0.33 -2.96 5.02
C VAL A 183 0.97 -3.09 4.23
N ALA A 184 0.88 -3.30 2.91
CA ALA A 184 2.06 -3.41 2.05
C ALA A 184 2.89 -2.12 2.03
N SER A 185 2.23 -0.95 2.00
CA SER A 185 2.90 0.35 2.07
C SER A 185 3.63 0.55 3.40
N ALA A 186 3.01 0.17 4.53
CA ALA A 186 3.63 0.26 5.84
C ALA A 186 4.83 -0.68 5.96
N ILE A 187 4.73 -1.92 5.46
CA ILE A 187 5.84 -2.87 5.41
C ILE A 187 6.98 -2.32 4.54
N ARG A 188 6.68 -1.84 3.33
CA ARG A 188 7.69 -1.23 2.45
C ARG A 188 8.38 -0.05 3.12
N LYS A 189 7.63 0.83 3.77
CA LYS A 189 8.16 2.01 4.46
C LYS A 189 9.14 1.64 5.58
N ILE A 190 8.83 0.62 6.38
CA ILE A 190 9.68 0.24 7.51
C ILE A 190 10.88 -0.61 7.09
N THR A 191 10.75 -1.41 6.02
CA THR A 191 11.80 -2.32 5.53
C THR A 191 12.76 -1.66 4.54
N SER A 192 12.36 -0.54 3.89
CA SER A 192 13.22 0.17 2.95
C SER A 192 14.18 1.11 3.68
N ASP A 193 15.47 0.93 3.44
CA ASP A 193 16.49 1.89 3.86
C ASP A 193 16.73 2.97 2.78
N PHE A 194 16.19 2.77 1.58
CA PHE A 194 16.30 3.66 0.45
C PHE A 194 14.96 4.34 0.17
N ARG A 195 14.96 5.68 0.16
CA ARG A 195 13.83 6.48 -0.30
C ARG A 195 14.12 6.99 -1.70
N PRO A 196 13.36 6.57 -2.73
CA PRO A 196 13.53 7.10 -4.07
C PRO A 196 13.34 8.62 -4.06
N ARG A 197 14.20 9.33 -4.81
CA ARG A 197 14.12 10.80 -4.91
C ARG A 197 13.16 11.20 -5.99
N VAL A 198 12.20 12.05 -5.64
CA VAL A 198 11.23 12.65 -6.56
C VAL A 198 11.35 14.16 -6.50
N ALA A 199 11.29 14.84 -7.63
CA ALA A 199 11.32 16.30 -7.63
C ALA A 199 10.13 16.90 -8.36
N PHE A 200 9.61 18.01 -7.82
CA PHE A 200 8.73 18.91 -8.54
C PHE A 200 9.60 19.87 -9.38
N LEU A 201 9.27 19.95 -10.65
CA LEU A 201 9.93 20.90 -11.55
C LEU A 201 9.39 22.30 -11.31
N GLU A 202 10.28 23.29 -11.42
CA GLU A 202 9.97 24.71 -11.34
C GLU A 202 10.69 25.48 -12.46
N GLY A 203 10.11 26.56 -12.90
CA GLY A 203 10.73 27.50 -13.84
C GLY A 203 9.86 27.81 -15.04
N GLN A 204 8.82 27.04 -15.29
CA GLN A 204 7.86 27.21 -16.39
C GLN A 204 6.45 27.60 -15.91
N GLY A 205 6.37 28.27 -14.75
CA GLY A 205 5.09 28.74 -14.18
C GLY A 205 4.29 27.62 -13.51
N GLU A 206 4.93 26.55 -13.11
CA GLU A 206 4.29 25.45 -12.41
C GLU A 206 3.70 25.89 -11.06
N LEU A 207 2.83 25.03 -10.51
CA LEU A 207 2.22 25.28 -9.21
C LEU A 207 3.29 25.40 -8.10
N ASP A 208 3.09 26.40 -7.25
CA ASP A 208 3.94 26.67 -6.09
C ASP A 208 3.83 25.60 -4.99
N GLU A 209 4.70 25.70 -4.00
CA GLU A 209 4.73 24.77 -2.86
C GLU A 209 3.41 24.76 -2.07
N LEU A 210 2.72 25.90 -1.96
CA LEU A 210 1.47 25.99 -1.22
C LEU A 210 0.36 25.22 -1.94
N SER A 211 0.29 25.35 -3.25
CA SER A 211 -0.72 24.69 -4.09
C SER A 211 -0.52 23.16 -4.19
N THR A 212 0.72 22.69 -4.02
CA THR A 212 1.07 21.25 -4.10
C THR A 212 1.34 20.61 -2.74
N LYS A 213 1.16 21.36 -1.65
CA LYS A 213 1.57 20.97 -0.29
C LYS A 213 1.02 19.62 0.16
N ASP A 214 -0.24 19.35 -0.09
CA ASP A 214 -0.89 18.10 0.33
C ASP A 214 -0.31 16.91 -0.43
N LEU A 215 -0.08 17.07 -1.74
CA LEU A 215 0.58 16.05 -2.56
C LEU A 215 2.03 15.83 -2.12
N GLU A 216 2.77 16.90 -1.87
CA GLU A 216 4.15 16.79 -1.38
C GLU A 216 4.22 16.08 -0.03
N ASN A 217 3.34 16.39 0.91
CA ASN A 217 3.28 15.74 2.21
C ASN A 217 2.96 14.25 2.08
N ALA A 218 2.01 13.89 1.22
CA ALA A 218 1.68 12.49 0.94
C ALA A 218 2.87 11.74 0.31
N LEU A 219 3.58 12.36 -0.63
CA LEU A 219 4.76 11.77 -1.26
C LEU A 219 5.94 11.65 -0.28
N ARG A 220 6.15 12.60 0.61
CA ARG A 220 7.23 12.57 1.63
C ARG A 220 7.11 11.39 2.61
N GLU A 221 5.96 10.73 2.66
CA GLU A 221 5.83 9.52 3.45
C GLU A 221 6.71 8.37 2.93
N GLN A 222 6.90 8.29 1.60
CA GLN A 222 7.61 7.18 0.94
C GLN A 222 8.83 7.62 0.12
N TYR A 223 8.89 8.89 -0.28
CA TYR A 223 9.90 9.45 -1.18
C TYR A 223 10.68 10.59 -0.51
N ASP A 224 11.90 10.82 -1.00
CA ASP A 224 12.64 12.06 -0.72
C ASP A 224 12.21 13.10 -1.75
N VAL A 225 11.38 14.04 -1.32
CA VAL A 225 10.73 15.03 -2.21
C VAL A 225 11.47 16.36 -2.14
N SER A 226 11.85 16.88 -3.30
CA SER A 226 12.50 18.16 -3.46
C SER A 226 11.89 18.97 -4.62
N ARG A 227 12.30 20.23 -4.76
CA ARG A 227 11.96 21.09 -5.90
C ARG A 227 13.23 21.41 -6.66
N VAL A 228 13.15 21.45 -7.98
CA VAL A 228 14.33 21.64 -8.86
C VAL A 228 13.99 22.54 -10.04
N ARG A 229 14.94 23.42 -10.39
CA ARG A 229 14.94 24.20 -11.64
C ARG A 229 16.04 23.70 -12.54
N ILE A 230 15.74 23.54 -13.83
CA ILE A 230 16.72 23.10 -14.82
C ILE A 230 17.67 24.26 -15.16
N ASP A 231 17.12 25.41 -15.56
CA ASP A 231 17.86 26.65 -15.89
C ASP A 231 19.03 26.39 -16.85
N GLY A 232 18.86 25.53 -17.86
CA GLY A 232 19.88 25.13 -18.81
C GLY A 232 21.06 24.35 -18.23
N ARG A 233 20.95 23.84 -17.03
CA ARG A 233 22.03 23.10 -16.33
C ARG A 233 21.79 21.60 -16.33
N ILE A 234 22.58 20.86 -17.10
CA ILE A 234 22.50 19.39 -17.16
C ILE A 234 22.63 18.76 -15.74
N GLY A 235 23.45 19.34 -14.88
CA GLY A 235 23.64 18.88 -13.52
C GLY A 235 22.42 19.08 -12.59
N ALA A 236 21.36 19.75 -13.05
CA ALA A 236 20.13 19.87 -12.28
C ALA A 236 19.44 18.51 -12.10
N LEU A 237 19.37 17.71 -13.17
CA LEU A 237 18.67 16.42 -13.18
C LEU A 237 19.60 15.20 -13.18
N SER A 238 20.92 15.39 -13.40
CA SER A 238 21.85 14.26 -13.50
C SER A 238 23.21 14.55 -12.87
N ASP A 239 23.81 13.54 -12.26
CA ASP A 239 25.15 13.56 -11.69
C ASP A 239 26.14 12.87 -12.64
N LYS A 240 27.40 13.31 -12.65
CA LYS A 240 28.47 12.61 -13.33
C LYS A 240 28.80 11.33 -12.56
N VAL A 241 28.87 10.22 -13.26
CA VAL A 241 29.38 8.96 -12.68
C VAL A 241 30.91 9.01 -12.69
N GLU A 242 31.55 8.68 -11.55
CA GLU A 242 33.03 8.65 -11.45
C GLU A 242 33.63 7.73 -12.52
N GLY A 243 34.62 8.27 -13.26
CA GLY A 243 35.31 7.55 -14.33
C GLY A 243 34.49 7.35 -15.61
N GLY A 244 33.26 7.86 -15.71
CA GLY A 244 32.35 7.61 -16.80
C GLY A 244 32.06 8.80 -17.73
N ARG A 245 31.74 8.45 -18.98
CA ARG A 245 31.14 9.38 -19.97
C ARG A 245 29.64 9.54 -19.70
N TYR A 246 29.06 8.72 -18.83
CA TYR A 246 27.63 8.62 -18.56
C TYR A 246 27.26 9.46 -17.35
N ARG A 247 25.99 9.87 -17.33
CA ARG A 247 25.37 10.56 -16.21
C ARG A 247 24.27 9.67 -15.63
N ALA A 248 24.15 9.64 -14.30
CA ALA A 248 23.05 8.98 -13.62
C ALA A 248 21.98 10.02 -13.28
N ASN A 249 20.72 9.64 -13.35
CA ASN A 249 19.62 10.49 -12.91
C ASN A 249 19.71 10.74 -11.40
N ARG A 250 19.52 12.01 -11.00
CA ARG A 250 19.47 12.40 -9.58
C ARG A 250 18.15 12.02 -8.93
N PHE A 251 17.10 11.92 -9.73
CA PHE A 251 15.74 11.64 -9.33
C PHE A 251 15.23 10.41 -10.07
N GLU A 252 14.36 9.64 -9.40
CA GLU A 252 13.64 8.52 -10.02
C GLU A 252 12.46 9.02 -10.86
N ALA A 253 11.85 10.14 -10.42
CA ALA A 253 10.74 10.75 -11.12
C ALA A 253 10.74 12.28 -10.96
N LEU A 254 10.19 12.95 -11.96
CA LEU A 254 9.85 14.37 -11.93
C LEU A 254 8.35 14.56 -12.02
N ILE A 255 7.84 15.57 -11.33
CA ILE A 255 6.45 16.01 -11.39
C ILE A 255 6.43 17.41 -11.96
N ILE A 256 5.75 17.57 -13.08
CA ILE A 256 5.56 18.86 -13.77
C ILE A 256 4.09 19.22 -13.60
N ALA A 257 3.84 20.13 -12.66
CA ALA A 257 2.49 20.46 -12.22
C ALA A 257 2.01 21.77 -12.85
N LYS A 258 1.17 21.65 -13.89
CA LYS A 258 0.52 22.78 -14.55
C LYS A 258 1.52 23.84 -15.08
N PRO A 259 2.45 23.48 -15.96
CA PRO A 259 3.31 24.45 -16.60
C PRO A 259 2.47 25.42 -17.45
N ASP A 260 2.76 26.72 -17.39
CA ASP A 260 2.08 27.77 -18.16
C ASP A 260 2.92 28.36 -19.29
N SER A 261 4.18 27.98 -19.38
CA SER A 261 5.13 28.45 -20.40
C SER A 261 5.93 27.30 -21.01
N ALA A 262 6.40 27.49 -22.22
CA ALA A 262 7.19 26.51 -22.95
C ALA A 262 8.60 26.37 -22.35
N PHE A 263 9.16 25.16 -22.41
CA PHE A 263 10.54 24.90 -22.06
C PHE A 263 11.50 25.55 -23.11
N SER A 264 12.62 26.03 -22.62
CA SER A 264 13.71 26.41 -23.52
C SER A 264 14.26 25.17 -24.26
N GLU A 265 14.85 25.32 -25.45
CA GLU A 265 15.47 24.18 -26.16
C GLU A 265 16.48 23.42 -25.31
N LYS A 266 17.21 24.13 -24.46
CA LYS A 266 18.18 23.51 -23.53
C LYS A 266 17.50 22.70 -22.44
N ASP A 267 16.42 23.24 -21.86
CA ASP A 267 15.70 22.56 -20.79
C ASP A 267 14.93 21.34 -21.33
N ALA A 268 14.33 21.49 -22.52
CA ALA A 268 13.69 20.37 -23.23
C ALA A 268 14.70 19.24 -23.49
N TYR A 269 15.90 19.57 -24.01
CA TYR A 269 16.96 18.59 -24.20
C TYR A 269 17.39 17.89 -22.89
N ILE A 270 17.53 18.64 -21.80
CA ILE A 270 17.92 18.07 -20.49
C ILE A 270 16.84 17.14 -19.98
N LEU A 271 15.57 17.49 -20.16
CA LEU A 271 14.43 16.67 -19.77
C LEU A 271 14.33 15.40 -20.62
N ASP A 272 14.56 15.52 -21.94
CA ASP A 272 14.66 14.37 -22.85
C ASP A 272 15.76 13.39 -22.39
N GLN A 273 16.96 13.92 -22.12
CA GLN A 273 18.06 13.09 -21.61
C GLN A 273 17.74 12.43 -20.27
N PHE A 274 17.00 13.09 -19.39
CA PHE A 274 16.52 12.48 -18.14
C PHE A 274 15.61 11.29 -18.41
N ILE A 275 14.67 11.43 -19.35
CA ILE A 275 13.74 10.36 -19.76
C ILE A 275 14.50 9.22 -20.43
N MET A 276 15.38 9.52 -21.37
CA MET A 276 16.19 8.53 -22.08
C MET A 276 17.12 7.72 -21.16
N ASN A 277 17.53 8.31 -20.02
CA ASN A 277 18.30 7.61 -18.98
C ASN A 277 17.40 6.85 -17.96
N GLY A 278 16.12 6.63 -18.30
CA GLY A 278 15.19 5.85 -17.47
C GLY A 278 14.45 6.64 -16.38
N GLY A 279 14.57 7.98 -16.39
CA GLY A 279 13.77 8.84 -15.52
C GLY A 279 12.30 8.83 -15.92
N ARG A 280 11.42 8.96 -14.93
CA ARG A 280 9.98 9.00 -15.14
C ARG A 280 9.46 10.42 -14.99
N VAL A 281 8.50 10.82 -15.82
CA VAL A 281 7.89 12.15 -15.72
C VAL A 281 6.38 12.02 -15.61
N LEU A 282 5.83 12.64 -14.56
CA LEU A 282 4.40 12.83 -14.40
C LEU A 282 4.04 14.24 -14.88
N TRP A 283 3.30 14.29 -15.97
CA TRP A 283 2.76 15.54 -16.53
C TRP A 283 1.34 15.76 -16.00
N ALA A 284 1.14 16.80 -15.22
CA ALA A 284 -0.19 17.27 -14.83
C ALA A 284 -0.46 18.58 -15.57
N VAL A 285 -1.16 18.48 -16.70
CA VAL A 285 -1.37 19.60 -17.63
C VAL A 285 -2.85 19.93 -17.72
N ASP A 286 -3.19 21.20 -17.59
CA ASP A 286 -4.56 21.68 -17.83
C ASP A 286 -4.77 21.89 -19.34
N ALA A 287 -5.76 21.19 -19.89
CA ALA A 287 -6.14 21.34 -21.29
C ALA A 287 -6.80 22.72 -21.60
N MET A 288 -7.26 23.41 -20.56
CA MET A 288 -7.93 24.71 -20.69
C MET A 288 -7.58 25.61 -19.51
N ASN A 289 -7.33 26.87 -19.77
CA ASN A 289 -7.23 27.88 -18.71
C ASN A 289 -8.61 28.51 -18.51
N ALA A 290 -9.30 28.15 -17.41
CA ALA A 290 -10.60 28.72 -17.03
C ALA A 290 -10.37 29.86 -16.03
N ASN A 291 -10.73 31.06 -16.41
CA ASN A 291 -10.78 32.17 -15.47
C ASN A 291 -12.20 32.22 -14.85
N LEU A 292 -12.31 31.75 -13.61
CA LEU A 292 -13.59 31.66 -12.88
C LEU A 292 -14.19 33.04 -12.55
N ASP A 293 -13.34 34.07 -12.42
CA ASP A 293 -13.79 35.44 -12.09
C ASP A 293 -14.48 36.11 -13.28
N SER A 294 -14.16 35.74 -14.51
CA SER A 294 -14.74 36.33 -15.71
C SER A 294 -15.72 35.43 -16.44
N LEU A 295 -15.95 34.19 -15.98
CA LEU A 295 -16.72 33.15 -16.69
C LEU A 295 -16.30 32.98 -18.16
N ARG A 296 -15.10 33.36 -18.50
CA ARG A 296 -14.52 33.22 -19.84
C ARG A 296 -13.55 32.05 -19.86
N VAL A 297 -13.88 31.05 -20.66
CA VAL A 297 -12.97 29.96 -20.99
C VAL A 297 -12.07 30.44 -22.14
N LYS A 298 -10.77 30.65 -21.88
CA LYS A 298 -9.76 30.78 -22.92
C LYS A 298 -9.17 29.40 -23.15
N GLN A 299 -9.42 28.83 -24.32
CA GLN A 299 -8.73 27.65 -24.76
C GLN A 299 -7.32 28.09 -25.20
N TYR A 300 -6.32 27.67 -24.43
CA TYR A 300 -4.94 27.75 -24.86
C TYR A 300 -4.64 26.47 -25.64
N SER A 301 -4.07 26.60 -26.82
CA SER A 301 -3.37 25.48 -27.45
C SER A 301 -2.17 25.20 -26.57
N ILE A 302 -2.30 24.22 -25.69
CA ILE A 302 -1.14 23.72 -24.97
C ILE A 302 -0.31 23.05 -26.04
N ALA A 303 0.93 23.46 -26.17
CA ALA A 303 1.88 22.79 -27.03
C ALA A 303 1.80 21.29 -26.71
N THR A 304 1.52 20.49 -27.72
CA THR A 304 1.59 19.03 -27.59
C THR A 304 3.01 18.67 -27.13
N PRO A 305 3.26 17.45 -26.60
CA PRO A 305 4.63 17.02 -26.30
C PRO A 305 5.63 17.29 -27.43
N LEU A 306 5.18 17.18 -28.68
CA LEU A 306 5.94 17.57 -29.88
C LEU A 306 6.28 19.06 -29.93
N GLU A 307 5.37 19.96 -29.50
CA GLU A 307 5.62 21.41 -29.46
C GLU A 307 6.45 21.83 -28.24
N LEU A 308 6.47 20.98 -27.18
CA LEU A 308 7.38 21.11 -26.06
C LEU A 308 8.79 20.60 -26.41
N GLY A 309 9.01 20.08 -27.61
CA GLY A 309 10.28 19.51 -28.06
C GLY A 309 10.64 18.22 -27.34
N ILE A 310 9.63 17.46 -26.88
CA ILE A 310 9.78 16.17 -26.24
C ILE A 310 9.07 15.16 -27.16
N ASP A 311 9.84 14.47 -28.00
CA ASP A 311 9.37 13.34 -28.82
C ASP A 311 9.20 12.06 -27.99
#